data_c76f29d7a0ea5fc64ea50fb9888e8f62
#
_entry.id   c76f29d7a0ea5fc64ea50fb9888e8f62
#
_cell.length_a   1.000
_cell.length_b   1.000
_cell.length_c   1.000
_cell.angle_alpha   90.00
_cell.angle_beta   90.00
_cell.angle_gamma   90.00
#
_symmetry.space_group_name_H-M   'P 1'
#
loop_
_entity.id
_entity.type
_entity.pdbx_description
1 polymer ?
#
loop_
_entity_poly.entity_id
_entity_poly.type
_entity_poly.pdbx_seq_one_letter_code
_entity_poly.pdbx_strand_id
1 'polypeptide(L)'
;PTDDTIDIYVAGAKDFVITANTFTAESGSTIAAQALTATTVTASGIVKTDDTTNATSTTDGSLQTDGGLSVALDAVIGDDLFMKSDAAVIHFGADGDITMTHVADAGLTIATAGNLNTLQLQSNDADAGEGPILQLYRNSSSAADGDDLGRINFAGTDDAGNATEYGTIRATLSDASNGSEDTQMLFQQMIAGSIVNTLRIKPDEIVLNDSSIDLDFRVESNGQTHMIHVDAGSDHVNIAGGGTDGGGVFNVFSADNTTTLSLIGTDTDSNVGPILSLERSANSAATDDLTGSLEYKAQNDANQSVTYARLRCYIGDATDGSEDSVMQLVQMVGGTERAILETGNGEIAFNEDSQDIDFRVESDNDANAFFVQ
;
A
#
# COMPACT_ATOMS: atom_id res chain seq x y z
N PRO A 1 32.30 -15.73 -87.91
CA PRO A 1 31.43 -14.82 -87.23
C PRO A 1 31.68 -15.07 -85.74
N THR A 2 32.26 -14.07 -85.12
CA THR A 2 32.59 -14.11 -83.66
C THR A 2 31.68 -13.21 -82.87
N ASP A 3 30.45 -13.07 -83.31
CA ASP A 3 29.48 -12.25 -82.64
C ASP A 3 28.28 -13.15 -82.13
N ASP A 4 28.36 -13.63 -80.94
CA ASP A 4 27.31 -14.42 -80.27
C ASP A 4 26.20 -13.51 -79.69
N THR A 5 25.98 -12.33 -80.37
CA THR A 5 25.00 -11.35 -79.93
C THR A 5 23.81 -11.33 -80.88
N ILE A 6 22.59 -11.38 -80.32
CA ILE A 6 21.36 -11.12 -81.07
C ILE A 6 20.81 -9.77 -80.54
N ASP A 7 20.81 -8.78 -81.48
CA ASP A 7 20.21 -7.48 -81.21
C ASP A 7 18.77 -7.48 -81.77
N ILE A 8 17.81 -7.08 -80.96
CA ILE A 8 16.42 -6.92 -81.38
C ILE A 8 16.11 -5.42 -81.48
N TYR A 9 15.72 -5.03 -82.70
CA TYR A 9 15.35 -3.66 -83.02
C TYR A 9 13.84 -3.55 -83.29
N VAL A 10 13.16 -2.56 -82.66
CA VAL A 10 11.80 -2.18 -83.00
C VAL A 10 11.76 -0.72 -83.36
N ALA A 11 11.14 -0.43 -84.49
CA ALA A 11 11.07 0.92 -85.05
C ALA A 11 12.45 1.63 -85.26
N GLY A 12 13.52 0.82 -85.46
CA GLY A 12 14.87 1.33 -85.75
C GLY A 12 15.73 1.61 -84.48
N ALA A 13 15.20 1.49 -83.32
CA ALA A 13 15.92 1.52 -82.04
C ALA A 13 16.24 0.09 -81.56
N LYS A 14 17.37 -0.13 -80.90
CA LYS A 14 17.73 -1.39 -80.27
C LYS A 14 17.03 -1.47 -78.89
N ASP A 15 16.15 -2.46 -78.72
CA ASP A 15 15.34 -2.62 -77.55
C ASP A 15 15.88 -3.74 -76.65
N PHE A 16 16.36 -4.84 -77.19
CA PHE A 16 16.90 -5.98 -76.44
C PHE A 16 18.17 -6.52 -77.04
N VAL A 17 19.07 -7.00 -76.22
CA VAL A 17 20.29 -7.69 -76.61
C VAL A 17 20.34 -9.05 -75.92
N ILE A 18 20.62 -10.12 -76.66
CA ILE A 18 20.87 -11.47 -76.17
C ILE A 18 22.32 -11.81 -76.50
N THR A 19 23.12 -12.08 -75.50
CA THR A 19 24.47 -12.64 -75.66
C THR A 19 24.43 -14.08 -75.10
N ALA A 20 25.56 -14.80 -75.11
CA ALA A 20 25.61 -16.20 -74.64
C ALA A 20 25.02 -16.46 -73.27
N ASN A 21 25.11 -15.48 -72.34
CA ASN A 21 24.66 -15.61 -70.95
C ASN A 21 23.81 -14.44 -70.47
N THR A 22 23.40 -13.51 -71.31
CA THR A 22 22.70 -12.29 -70.89
C THR A 22 21.54 -11.95 -71.79
N PHE A 23 20.40 -11.64 -71.29
CA PHE A 23 19.28 -10.97 -71.92
C PHE A 23 19.17 -9.55 -71.35
N THR A 24 19.42 -8.55 -72.11
CA THR A 24 19.42 -7.13 -71.70
C THR A 24 18.28 -6.39 -72.39
N ALA A 25 17.44 -5.70 -71.58
CA ALA A 25 16.53 -4.68 -72.07
C ALA A 25 17.29 -3.34 -72.10
N GLU A 26 17.30 -2.62 -73.20
CA GLU A 26 17.93 -1.31 -73.29
C GLU A 26 17.12 -0.23 -72.60
N SER A 27 17.69 0.93 -72.35
CA SER A 27 17.05 2.04 -71.67
C SER A 27 15.72 2.45 -72.33
N GLY A 28 14.61 2.41 -71.57
CA GLY A 28 13.27 2.71 -72.07
C GLY A 28 12.49 1.46 -72.51
N SER A 29 13.10 0.29 -72.60
CA SER A 29 12.43 -0.96 -72.99
C SER A 29 11.81 -1.65 -71.78
N THR A 30 10.68 -2.35 -71.97
CA THR A 30 9.93 -3.07 -70.88
C THR A 30 9.85 -4.56 -71.20
N ILE A 31 10.12 -5.42 -70.26
CA ILE A 31 9.81 -6.85 -70.29
C ILE A 31 8.46 -7.09 -69.67
N ALA A 32 7.43 -7.38 -70.45
CA ALA A 32 6.11 -7.76 -69.97
C ALA A 32 6.01 -9.29 -69.99
N ALA A 33 6.06 -9.93 -68.82
CA ALA A 33 5.95 -11.37 -68.64
C ALA A 33 4.75 -11.72 -67.75
N GLN A 34 4.01 -12.77 -68.07
CA GLN A 34 2.95 -13.31 -67.19
C GLN A 34 3.52 -13.92 -65.92
N ALA A 35 4.65 -14.58 -66.01
CA ALA A 35 5.41 -15.09 -64.89
C ALA A 35 6.91 -14.98 -65.18
N LEU A 36 7.69 -14.56 -64.18
CA LEU A 36 9.16 -14.59 -64.21
C LEU A 36 9.64 -15.65 -63.22
N THR A 37 10.28 -16.71 -63.68
CA THR A 37 10.96 -17.68 -62.82
C THR A 37 12.46 -17.40 -62.89
N ALA A 38 13.03 -17.00 -61.75
CA ALA A 38 14.45 -16.69 -61.66
C ALA A 38 15.04 -17.25 -60.36
N THR A 39 16.28 -17.72 -60.38
CA THR A 39 17.01 -18.15 -59.18
C THR A 39 17.33 -16.99 -58.29
N THR A 40 17.63 -15.82 -58.87
CA THR A 40 17.90 -14.59 -58.14
C THR A 40 17.36 -13.40 -58.93
N VAL A 41 16.72 -12.44 -58.23
CA VAL A 41 16.34 -11.14 -58.82
C VAL A 41 17.15 -10.07 -58.08
N THR A 42 17.99 -9.33 -58.81
CA THR A 42 18.74 -8.17 -58.29
C THR A 42 18.20 -6.92 -58.97
N ALA A 43 17.62 -6.01 -58.18
CA ALA A 43 17.16 -4.72 -58.64
C ALA A 43 18.07 -3.60 -58.11
N SER A 44 18.57 -2.73 -59.00
CA SER A 44 19.32 -1.53 -58.62
C SER A 44 18.41 -0.32 -58.32
N GLY A 45 17.11 -0.49 -58.50
CA GLY A 45 16.08 0.52 -58.29
C GLY A 45 14.93 -0.04 -57.41
N ILE A 46 13.79 0.63 -57.46
CA ILE A 46 12.60 0.28 -56.70
C ILE A 46 11.96 -1.00 -57.27
N VAL A 47 11.65 -1.99 -56.42
CA VAL A 47 10.76 -3.09 -56.76
C VAL A 47 9.36 -2.69 -56.26
N LYS A 48 8.43 -2.52 -57.20
CA LYS A 48 7.05 -2.10 -56.92
C LYS A 48 6.09 -3.20 -57.31
N THR A 49 5.18 -3.55 -56.41
CA THR A 49 3.99 -4.35 -56.69
C THR A 49 2.77 -3.43 -56.71
N ASP A 50 1.98 -3.46 -57.78
CA ASP A 50 0.74 -2.64 -57.92
C ASP A 50 -0.52 -3.42 -57.50
N ASP A 51 -0.37 -4.65 -57.02
CA ASP A 51 -1.46 -5.43 -56.47
C ASP A 51 -1.86 -4.89 -55.07
N THR A 52 -3.14 -4.73 -54.86
CA THR A 52 -3.74 -4.18 -53.60
C THR A 52 -4.36 -5.24 -52.72
N THR A 53 -4.04 -6.50 -52.95
CA THR A 53 -4.54 -7.61 -52.12
C THR A 53 -3.93 -7.58 -50.74
N ASN A 54 -4.78 -7.42 -49.68
CA ASN A 54 -4.33 -7.53 -48.32
C ASN A 54 -3.95 -8.96 -47.98
N ALA A 55 -2.86 -9.15 -47.23
CA ALA A 55 -2.48 -10.43 -46.70
C ALA A 55 -3.40 -10.82 -45.50
N THR A 56 -4.08 -11.94 -45.58
CA THR A 56 -4.91 -12.54 -44.52
C THR A 56 -4.33 -13.84 -44.00
N SER A 57 -3.36 -14.41 -44.76
CA SER A 57 -2.65 -15.65 -44.44
C SER A 57 -1.17 -15.53 -44.84
N THR A 58 -0.41 -16.58 -44.68
CA THR A 58 0.99 -16.67 -45.16
C THR A 58 1.10 -17.00 -46.63
N THR A 59 -0.01 -17.23 -47.35
CA THR A 59 -0.08 -17.67 -48.72
C THR A 59 -0.90 -16.77 -49.61
N ASP A 60 -1.20 -15.54 -49.19
CA ASP A 60 -1.88 -14.50 -49.93
C ASP A 60 -1.19 -13.13 -49.73
N GLY A 61 -1.65 -12.10 -50.46
CA GLY A 61 -1.02 -10.77 -50.46
C GLY A 61 -0.12 -10.54 -51.66
N SER A 62 0.21 -9.26 -51.91
CA SER A 62 0.92 -8.82 -53.09
C SER A 62 2.42 -9.16 -53.11
N LEU A 63 3.03 -9.40 -51.98
CA LEU A 63 4.39 -9.89 -51.81
C LEU A 63 4.41 -11.07 -50.87
N GLN A 64 4.84 -12.23 -51.34
CA GLN A 64 4.90 -13.48 -50.57
C GLN A 64 6.35 -13.96 -50.53
N THR A 65 6.80 -14.40 -49.33
CA THR A 65 8.11 -15.05 -49.14
C THR A 65 7.92 -16.35 -48.35
N ASP A 66 8.40 -17.48 -48.86
CA ASP A 66 8.35 -18.77 -48.15
C ASP A 66 9.40 -18.84 -47.03
N GLY A 67 10.32 -17.90 -46.99
CA GLY A 67 11.35 -17.76 -45.95
C GLY A 67 11.26 -16.41 -45.25
N GLY A 68 12.32 -16.05 -44.53
CA GLY A 68 12.42 -14.77 -43.85
C GLY A 68 12.55 -13.56 -44.77
N LEU A 69 12.08 -12.41 -44.36
CA LEU A 69 12.34 -11.11 -44.94
C LEU A 69 13.45 -10.40 -44.17
N SER A 70 14.56 -10.02 -44.83
CA SER A 70 15.64 -9.22 -44.23
C SER A 70 15.61 -7.83 -44.81
N VAL A 71 15.50 -6.80 -43.95
CA VAL A 71 15.54 -5.38 -44.32
C VAL A 71 16.73 -4.76 -43.60
N ALA A 72 17.68 -4.22 -44.39
CA ALA A 72 18.94 -3.70 -43.82
C ALA A 72 18.82 -2.32 -43.14
N LEU A 73 17.78 -1.55 -43.45
CA LEU A 73 17.52 -0.21 -42.89
C LEU A 73 16.12 -0.20 -42.28
N ASP A 74 15.23 0.62 -42.81
CA ASP A 74 13.90 0.83 -42.24
C ASP A 74 12.83 0.01 -42.96
N ALA A 75 11.83 -0.46 -42.25
CA ALA A 75 10.57 -0.97 -42.77
C ALA A 75 9.43 -0.03 -42.37
N VAL A 76 8.68 0.51 -43.33
CA VAL A 76 7.49 1.34 -43.09
C VAL A 76 6.25 0.54 -43.46
N ILE A 77 5.39 0.30 -42.47
CA ILE A 77 4.13 -0.42 -42.64
C ILE A 77 3.02 0.62 -42.48
N GLY A 78 2.18 0.80 -43.52
CA GLY A 78 1.16 1.86 -43.59
C GLY A 78 -0.15 1.52 -42.92
N ASP A 79 -0.34 0.26 -42.47
CA ASP A 79 -1.56 -0.24 -41.77
C ASP A 79 -1.11 -1.22 -40.69
N ASP A 80 -1.63 -2.42 -40.60
CA ASP A 80 -1.39 -3.38 -39.52
C ASP A 80 -0.18 -4.29 -39.75
N LEU A 81 0.54 -4.66 -38.71
CA LEU A 81 1.52 -5.74 -38.66
C LEU A 81 0.91 -6.97 -37.89
N PHE A 82 0.58 -8.03 -38.62
CA PHE A 82 0.08 -9.26 -38.03
C PHE A 82 1.20 -10.27 -37.71
N MET A 83 1.44 -10.51 -36.43
CA MET A 83 2.32 -11.57 -35.94
C MET A 83 1.46 -12.78 -35.55
N LYS A 84 1.29 -13.76 -36.44
CA LYS A 84 0.28 -14.84 -36.32
C LYS A 84 0.69 -16.00 -35.38
N SER A 85 1.92 -16.06 -34.92
CA SER A 85 2.37 -17.12 -34.02
C SER A 85 1.89 -16.87 -32.59
N ASP A 86 1.37 -17.90 -31.90
CA ASP A 86 1.03 -17.84 -30.48
C ASP A 86 2.25 -17.65 -29.55
N ALA A 87 3.45 -17.72 -30.09
CA ALA A 87 4.70 -17.42 -29.41
C ALA A 87 5.51 -16.36 -30.18
N ALA A 88 4.81 -15.40 -30.84
CA ALA A 88 5.49 -14.34 -31.59
C ALA A 88 6.33 -13.46 -30.67
N VAL A 89 7.56 -13.16 -31.09
CA VAL A 89 8.51 -12.33 -30.34
C VAL A 89 9.03 -11.20 -31.21
N ILE A 90 9.02 -9.98 -30.68
CA ILE A 90 9.77 -8.84 -31.24
C ILE A 90 11.02 -8.66 -30.38
N HIS A 91 12.20 -8.78 -30.97
CA HIS A 91 13.48 -8.55 -30.33
C HIS A 91 13.97 -7.13 -30.56
N PHE A 92 14.51 -6.50 -29.52
CA PHE A 92 15.19 -5.20 -29.58
C PHE A 92 16.65 -5.39 -29.16
N GLY A 93 17.56 -4.67 -29.85
CA GLY A 93 19.00 -4.78 -29.63
C GLY A 93 19.66 -5.87 -30.46
N ALA A 94 20.98 -5.78 -30.62
CA ALA A 94 21.78 -6.71 -31.44
C ALA A 94 21.90 -8.09 -30.79
N ASP A 95 21.81 -8.16 -29.48
CA ASP A 95 21.87 -9.38 -28.65
C ASP A 95 20.46 -9.88 -28.24
N GLY A 96 19.40 -9.08 -28.55
CA GLY A 96 18.03 -9.46 -28.27
C GLY A 96 17.68 -9.50 -26.76
N ASP A 97 18.36 -8.71 -25.95
CA ASP A 97 18.21 -8.68 -24.49
C ASP A 97 16.88 -8.08 -24.00
N ILE A 98 16.16 -7.37 -24.86
CA ILE A 98 14.80 -6.89 -24.63
C ILE A 98 13.85 -7.55 -25.62
N THR A 99 12.76 -8.13 -25.10
CA THR A 99 11.75 -8.79 -25.90
C THR A 99 10.33 -8.35 -25.55
N MET A 100 9.45 -8.31 -26.58
CA MET A 100 8.00 -8.28 -26.42
C MET A 100 7.45 -9.62 -26.94
N THR A 101 6.89 -10.43 -26.06
CA THR A 101 6.43 -11.78 -26.38
C THR A 101 4.91 -11.91 -26.18
N HIS A 102 4.20 -12.39 -27.22
CA HIS A 102 2.83 -12.84 -27.07
C HIS A 102 2.85 -14.18 -26.33
N VAL A 103 2.17 -14.26 -25.19
CA VAL A 103 1.96 -15.51 -24.44
C VAL A 103 0.51 -15.93 -24.64
N ALA A 104 0.32 -17.08 -25.29
CA ALA A 104 -1.00 -17.59 -25.62
C ALA A 104 -1.91 -17.63 -24.38
N ASP A 105 -3.13 -17.09 -24.52
CA ASP A 105 -4.15 -17.02 -23.45
C ASP A 105 -3.75 -16.25 -22.18
N ALA A 106 -2.55 -15.61 -22.16
CA ALA A 106 -2.04 -14.91 -20.97
C ALA A 106 -1.70 -13.42 -21.18
N GLY A 107 -1.44 -12.97 -22.42
CA GLY A 107 -1.22 -11.57 -22.76
C GLY A 107 0.17 -11.25 -23.30
N LEU A 108 0.70 -10.07 -22.98
CA LEU A 108 1.99 -9.55 -23.45
C LEU A 108 3.01 -9.54 -22.30
N THR A 109 4.15 -10.19 -22.52
CA THR A 109 5.31 -10.09 -21.61
C THR A 109 6.37 -9.16 -22.22
N ILE A 110 6.86 -8.19 -21.45
CA ILE A 110 8.05 -7.41 -21.73
C ILE A 110 9.12 -7.86 -20.77
N ALA A 111 10.25 -8.36 -21.27
CA ALA A 111 11.31 -8.94 -20.44
C ALA A 111 12.67 -8.33 -20.80
N THR A 112 13.56 -8.22 -19.81
CA THR A 112 14.97 -7.88 -19.97
C THR A 112 15.84 -8.93 -19.28
N ALA A 113 17.03 -9.17 -19.81
CA ALA A 113 17.97 -10.15 -19.26
C ALA A 113 18.87 -9.59 -18.12
N GLY A 114 18.77 -8.31 -17.78
CA GLY A 114 19.67 -7.64 -16.83
C GLY A 114 18.94 -6.86 -15.73
N ASN A 115 19.73 -6.22 -14.86
CA ASN A 115 19.25 -5.35 -13.77
C ASN A 115 18.87 -3.94 -14.26
N LEU A 116 18.15 -3.85 -15.38
CA LEU A 116 17.73 -2.61 -16.00
C LEU A 116 16.21 -2.41 -15.84
N ASN A 117 15.75 -1.19 -16.09
CA ASN A 117 14.31 -0.92 -16.15
C ASN A 117 13.70 -1.68 -17.33
N THR A 118 12.82 -2.62 -17.08
CA THR A 118 12.10 -3.35 -18.13
C THR A 118 11.08 -2.46 -18.85
N LEU A 119 10.43 -1.57 -18.10
CA LEU A 119 9.48 -0.59 -18.61
C LEU A 119 9.72 0.75 -17.91
N GLN A 120 9.94 1.81 -18.71
CA GLN A 120 9.99 3.19 -18.22
C GLN A 120 8.91 4.01 -18.93
N LEU A 121 8.04 4.64 -18.16
CA LEU A 121 7.10 5.63 -18.67
C LEU A 121 7.69 7.01 -18.40
N GLN A 122 7.99 7.78 -19.45
CA GLN A 122 8.66 9.07 -19.31
C GLN A 122 7.90 10.15 -20.08
N SER A 123 7.68 11.31 -19.44
CA SER A 123 7.28 12.55 -20.09
C SER A 123 8.45 13.53 -20.06
N ASN A 124 8.66 14.24 -21.17
CA ASN A 124 9.62 15.35 -21.27
C ASN A 124 8.89 16.71 -21.28
N ASP A 125 7.63 16.73 -20.84
CA ASP A 125 6.86 17.96 -20.73
C ASP A 125 7.47 18.90 -19.67
N ALA A 126 7.56 20.18 -19.99
CA ALA A 126 8.19 21.21 -19.17
C ALA A 126 7.16 22.04 -18.37
N ASP A 127 5.87 21.87 -18.65
CA ASP A 127 4.82 22.60 -17.94
C ASP A 127 4.38 21.86 -16.64
N ALA A 128 3.43 22.47 -15.90
CA ALA A 128 2.91 21.92 -14.63
C ALA A 128 1.78 20.91 -14.84
N GLY A 129 1.63 20.34 -16.03
CA GLY A 129 0.62 19.33 -16.35
C GLY A 129 0.91 17.98 -15.69
N GLU A 130 0.03 17.02 -15.93
CA GLU A 130 0.18 15.66 -15.41
C GLU A 130 1.38 14.96 -16.08
N GLY A 131 2.15 14.20 -15.29
CA GLY A 131 3.24 13.36 -15.77
C GLY A 131 2.73 12.11 -16.51
N PRO A 132 3.59 11.11 -16.76
CA PRO A 132 3.18 9.85 -17.38
C PRO A 132 2.11 9.14 -16.56
N ILE A 133 1.06 8.67 -17.22
CA ILE A 133 -0.05 7.94 -16.59
C ILE A 133 0.04 6.46 -16.95
N LEU A 134 -0.02 5.58 -15.95
CA LEU A 134 -0.33 4.16 -16.12
C LEU A 134 -1.79 3.93 -15.78
N GLN A 135 -2.63 3.72 -16.78
CA GLN A 135 -4.05 3.45 -16.58
C GLN A 135 -4.32 1.94 -16.61
N LEU A 136 -4.87 1.41 -15.51
CA LEU A 136 -5.46 0.08 -15.46
C LEU A 136 -6.97 0.26 -15.60
N TYR A 137 -7.53 -0.12 -16.74
CA TYR A 137 -8.93 0.11 -17.07
C TYR A 137 -9.68 -1.20 -17.33
N ARG A 138 -10.66 -1.50 -16.49
CA ARG A 138 -11.58 -2.60 -16.70
C ARG A 138 -12.83 -2.11 -17.45
N ASN A 139 -12.96 -2.45 -18.71
CA ASN A 139 -14.14 -2.18 -19.51
C ASN A 139 -15.14 -3.35 -19.36
N SER A 140 -16.05 -3.25 -18.39
CA SER A 140 -17.09 -4.25 -18.14
C SER A 140 -18.47 -3.76 -18.63
N SER A 141 -19.19 -4.61 -19.35
CA SER A 141 -20.61 -4.33 -19.71
C SER A 141 -21.57 -4.58 -18.55
N SER A 142 -21.10 -5.15 -17.43
CA SER A 142 -21.87 -5.46 -16.22
C SER A 142 -21.00 -5.20 -14.99
N ALA A 143 -20.66 -3.92 -14.74
CA ALA A 143 -19.93 -3.54 -13.54
C ALA A 143 -20.79 -3.84 -12.31
N ALA A 144 -20.18 -4.41 -11.27
CA ALA A 144 -20.82 -4.81 -10.02
C ALA A 144 -19.95 -4.55 -8.81
N ASP A 145 -20.57 -4.47 -7.64
CA ASP A 145 -19.87 -4.37 -6.37
C ASP A 145 -18.95 -5.59 -6.18
N GLY A 146 -17.74 -5.32 -5.70
CA GLY A 146 -16.71 -6.33 -5.54
C GLY A 146 -15.85 -6.57 -6.80
N ASP A 147 -16.15 -5.93 -7.92
CA ASP A 147 -15.32 -6.03 -9.13
C ASP A 147 -13.93 -5.46 -8.92
N ASP A 148 -12.88 -6.21 -9.31
CA ASP A 148 -11.52 -5.69 -9.40
C ASP A 148 -11.38 -4.74 -10.58
N LEU A 149 -10.92 -3.51 -10.32
CA LEU A 149 -10.60 -2.52 -11.37
C LEU A 149 -9.22 -2.79 -11.96
N GLY A 150 -8.29 -3.24 -11.13
CA GLY A 150 -6.94 -3.58 -11.52
C GLY A 150 -6.05 -3.79 -10.31
N ARG A 151 -4.90 -4.42 -10.55
CA ARG A 151 -3.91 -4.66 -9.51
C ARG A 151 -2.49 -4.66 -10.04
N ILE A 152 -1.54 -4.34 -9.17
CA ILE A 152 -0.10 -4.46 -9.40
C ILE A 152 0.38 -5.56 -8.45
N ASN A 153 0.86 -6.68 -9.01
CA ASN A 153 1.39 -7.80 -8.25
C ASN A 153 2.91 -7.72 -8.16
N PHE A 154 3.44 -7.96 -6.97
CA PHE A 154 4.85 -8.19 -6.70
C PHE A 154 5.03 -9.70 -6.49
N ALA A 155 5.52 -10.38 -7.52
CA ALA A 155 5.69 -11.82 -7.52
C ALA A 155 7.17 -12.19 -7.71
N GLY A 156 7.54 -13.34 -7.21
CA GLY A 156 8.88 -13.90 -7.33
C GLY A 156 8.84 -15.42 -7.28
N THR A 157 10.01 -16.02 -7.23
CA THR A 157 10.16 -17.47 -7.08
C THR A 157 10.57 -17.77 -5.64
N ASP A 158 9.92 -18.75 -4.99
CA ASP A 158 10.32 -19.21 -3.66
C ASP A 158 11.59 -20.11 -3.72
N ASP A 159 12.09 -20.58 -2.61
CA ASP A 159 13.29 -21.42 -2.51
C ASP A 159 13.09 -22.83 -3.07
N ALA A 160 11.83 -23.23 -3.29
CA ALA A 160 11.47 -24.50 -3.97
C ALA A 160 11.27 -24.31 -5.48
N GLY A 161 11.38 -23.09 -6.02
CA GLY A 161 11.21 -22.77 -7.43
C GLY A 161 9.77 -22.51 -7.86
N ASN A 162 8.82 -22.32 -6.93
CA ASN A 162 7.43 -22.03 -7.27
C ASN A 162 7.21 -20.53 -7.46
N ALA A 163 6.42 -20.15 -8.46
CA ALA A 163 5.96 -18.77 -8.62
C ALA A 163 5.01 -18.39 -7.48
N THR A 164 5.34 -17.33 -6.75
CA THR A 164 4.64 -16.90 -5.54
C THR A 164 4.37 -15.40 -5.60
N GLU A 165 3.15 -14.99 -5.29
CA GLU A 165 2.78 -13.58 -5.11
C GLU A 165 3.12 -13.15 -3.68
N TYR A 166 3.98 -12.14 -3.53
CA TYR A 166 4.45 -11.66 -2.23
C TYR A 166 3.75 -10.39 -1.76
N GLY A 167 3.17 -9.62 -2.69
CA GLY A 167 2.43 -8.41 -2.37
C GLY A 167 1.59 -7.90 -3.53
N THR A 168 0.58 -7.09 -3.20
CA THR A 168 -0.36 -6.55 -4.18
C THR A 168 -0.82 -5.15 -3.79
N ILE A 169 -0.92 -4.25 -4.78
CA ILE A 169 -1.72 -3.03 -4.70
C ILE A 169 -2.93 -3.26 -5.59
N ARG A 170 -4.14 -3.19 -5.03
CA ARG A 170 -5.38 -3.55 -5.71
C ARG A 170 -6.45 -2.49 -5.50
N ALA A 171 -7.23 -2.20 -6.54
CA ALA A 171 -8.42 -1.36 -6.46
C ALA A 171 -9.68 -2.19 -6.78
N THR A 172 -10.72 -2.04 -5.97
CA THR A 172 -11.98 -2.80 -6.10
C THR A 172 -13.17 -1.85 -5.98
N LEU A 173 -14.20 -2.03 -6.78
CA LEU A 173 -15.46 -1.31 -6.63
C LEU A 173 -16.15 -1.72 -5.31
N SER A 174 -16.53 -0.75 -4.49
CA SER A 174 -17.37 -0.96 -3.32
C SER A 174 -18.84 -0.71 -3.65
N ASP A 175 -19.11 0.27 -4.51
CA ASP A 175 -20.44 0.56 -5.09
C ASP A 175 -20.25 0.90 -6.57
N ALA A 176 -20.93 0.18 -7.46
CA ALA A 176 -20.90 0.37 -8.90
C ALA A 176 -22.08 1.22 -9.41
N SER A 177 -22.94 1.74 -8.51
CA SER A 177 -24.14 2.46 -8.86
C SER A 177 -23.85 3.83 -9.46
N ASN A 178 -24.37 4.12 -10.64
CA ASN A 178 -24.15 5.39 -11.33
C ASN A 178 -24.59 6.59 -10.48
N GLY A 179 -23.63 7.50 -10.20
CA GLY A 179 -23.82 8.72 -9.41
C GLY A 179 -23.52 8.56 -7.90
N SER A 180 -23.16 7.35 -7.46
CA SER A 180 -22.69 7.05 -6.08
C SER A 180 -21.55 6.02 -6.07
N GLU A 181 -20.74 6.03 -7.14
CA GLU A 181 -19.64 5.09 -7.28
C GLU A 181 -18.62 5.24 -6.16
N ASP A 182 -18.36 4.13 -5.47
CA ASP A 182 -17.36 4.03 -4.43
C ASP A 182 -16.30 2.99 -4.76
N THR A 183 -15.09 3.19 -4.22
CA THR A 183 -13.96 2.28 -4.41
C THR A 183 -13.19 2.08 -3.10
N GLN A 184 -12.51 0.96 -3.01
CA GLN A 184 -11.52 0.71 -1.97
C GLN A 184 -10.18 0.37 -2.60
N MET A 185 -9.10 0.76 -1.90
CA MET A 185 -7.74 0.37 -2.24
C MET A 185 -7.15 -0.52 -1.14
N LEU A 186 -6.50 -1.61 -1.55
CA LEU A 186 -5.88 -2.57 -0.66
C LEU A 186 -4.39 -2.65 -0.94
N PHE A 187 -3.60 -2.60 0.13
CA PHE A 187 -2.19 -2.94 0.14
C PHE A 187 -2.06 -4.25 0.91
N GLN A 188 -1.62 -5.28 0.19
CA GLN A 188 -1.55 -6.64 0.70
C GLN A 188 -0.12 -7.16 0.65
N GLN A 189 0.23 -8.00 1.57
CA GLN A 189 1.53 -8.68 1.58
C GLN A 189 1.41 -10.11 2.10
N MET A 190 2.39 -10.93 1.74
CA MET A 190 2.53 -12.29 2.24
C MET A 190 3.10 -12.27 3.65
N ILE A 191 2.36 -12.80 4.61
CA ILE A 191 2.83 -12.99 5.99
C ILE A 191 2.55 -14.44 6.37
N ALA A 192 3.58 -15.17 6.80
CA ALA A 192 3.48 -16.57 7.20
C ALA A 192 2.73 -17.46 6.20
N GLY A 193 2.98 -17.26 4.89
CA GLY A 193 2.38 -18.06 3.82
C GLY A 193 0.96 -17.65 3.42
N SER A 194 0.45 -16.52 3.90
CA SER A 194 -0.89 -16.01 3.57
C SER A 194 -0.84 -14.56 3.13
N ILE A 195 -1.63 -14.19 2.11
CA ILE A 195 -1.82 -12.80 1.71
C ILE A 195 -2.79 -12.15 2.69
N VAL A 196 -2.36 -11.03 3.32
CA VAL A 196 -3.12 -10.28 4.31
C VAL A 196 -3.23 -8.81 3.93
N ASN A 197 -4.31 -8.16 4.36
CA ASN A 197 -4.53 -6.73 4.18
C ASN A 197 -3.76 -5.96 5.26
N THR A 198 -2.66 -5.31 4.90
CA THR A 198 -1.87 -4.49 5.84
C THR A 198 -2.37 -3.05 5.92
N LEU A 199 -2.89 -2.52 4.80
CA LEU A 199 -3.56 -1.24 4.74
C LEU A 199 -4.76 -1.35 3.79
N ARG A 200 -5.91 -0.87 4.21
CA ARG A 200 -7.13 -0.75 3.41
C ARG A 200 -7.70 0.66 3.51
N ILE A 201 -7.91 1.29 2.38
CA ILE A 201 -8.54 2.61 2.26
C ILE A 201 -9.93 2.39 1.71
N LYS A 202 -10.96 2.70 2.51
CA LYS A 202 -12.37 2.63 2.16
C LYS A 202 -12.97 4.04 2.01
N PRO A 203 -14.19 4.19 1.49
CA PRO A 203 -14.85 5.49 1.41
C PRO A 203 -15.02 6.20 2.75
N ASP A 204 -15.19 5.47 3.83
CA ASP A 204 -15.53 5.96 5.18
C ASP A 204 -14.39 5.84 6.20
N GLU A 205 -13.34 5.05 5.92
CA GLU A 205 -12.23 4.84 6.86
C GLU A 205 -10.92 4.40 6.21
N ILE A 206 -9.83 4.56 6.94
CA ILE A 206 -8.50 3.99 6.62
C ILE A 206 -8.16 3.00 7.71
N VAL A 207 -8.00 1.72 7.36
CA VAL A 207 -7.72 0.63 8.31
C VAL A 207 -6.29 0.15 8.10
N LEU A 208 -5.49 0.21 9.16
CA LEU A 208 -4.21 -0.47 9.26
C LEU A 208 -4.43 -1.83 9.93
N ASN A 209 -3.77 -2.87 9.44
CA ASN A 209 -3.96 -4.24 9.94
C ASN A 209 -5.40 -4.76 9.82
N ASP A 210 -6.05 -4.54 8.65
CA ASP A 210 -7.44 -4.96 8.38
C ASP A 210 -7.68 -6.48 8.49
N SER A 211 -6.62 -7.28 8.49
CA SER A 211 -6.69 -8.74 8.70
C SER A 211 -6.63 -9.15 10.19
N SER A 212 -6.55 -8.19 11.12
CA SER A 212 -6.52 -8.43 12.58
C SER A 212 -5.49 -9.50 12.98
N ILE A 213 -4.27 -9.37 12.49
CA ILE A 213 -3.15 -10.25 12.82
C ILE A 213 -2.21 -9.56 13.81
N ASP A 214 -1.22 -10.26 14.32
CA ASP A 214 -0.14 -9.70 15.15
C ASP A 214 0.81 -8.87 14.28
N LEU A 215 0.35 -7.67 13.87
CA LEU A 215 1.06 -6.69 13.04
C LEU A 215 0.93 -5.31 13.67
N ASP A 216 2.02 -4.83 14.25
CA ASP A 216 2.07 -3.55 14.95
C ASP A 216 2.00 -2.35 14.00
N PHE A 217 1.38 -1.28 14.48
CA PHE A 217 1.53 0.05 13.88
C PHE A 217 2.46 0.91 14.73
N ARG A 218 3.50 1.47 14.08
CA ARG A 218 4.51 2.27 14.76
C ARG A 218 4.82 3.57 14.01
N VAL A 219 4.93 4.65 14.78
CA VAL A 219 5.45 5.94 14.32
C VAL A 219 6.77 6.21 15.04
N GLU A 220 7.79 6.59 14.30
CA GLU A 220 9.11 6.92 14.79
C GLU A 220 9.40 8.41 14.70
N SER A 221 10.31 8.92 15.54
CA SER A 221 10.95 10.22 15.37
C SER A 221 12.46 10.04 15.26
N ASN A 222 13.19 11.14 15.05
CA ASN A 222 14.66 11.09 14.95
C ASN A 222 15.35 10.50 16.21
N GLY A 223 14.74 10.61 17.38
CA GLY A 223 15.31 10.16 18.66
C GLY A 223 14.51 9.05 19.35
N GLN A 224 13.33 8.70 18.86
CA GLN A 224 12.44 7.72 19.45
C GLN A 224 11.89 6.76 18.40
N THR A 225 12.17 5.47 18.56
CA THR A 225 11.71 4.41 17.65
C THR A 225 10.21 4.05 17.85
N HIS A 226 9.60 4.45 18.95
CA HIS A 226 8.20 4.16 19.30
C HIS A 226 7.54 5.42 19.87
N MET A 227 7.37 6.47 19.03
CA MET A 227 6.62 7.66 19.42
C MET A 227 5.13 7.35 19.60
N ILE A 228 4.57 6.56 18.68
CA ILE A 228 3.26 5.92 18.81
C ILE A 228 3.49 4.44 18.46
N HIS A 229 3.02 3.56 19.30
CA HIS A 229 3.08 2.13 19.08
C HIS A 229 1.74 1.51 19.46
N VAL A 230 1.05 0.95 18.48
CA VAL A 230 -0.10 0.08 18.67
C VAL A 230 0.44 -1.34 18.56
N ASP A 231 0.49 -2.02 19.69
CA ASP A 231 0.96 -3.40 19.83
C ASP A 231 -0.23 -4.33 19.64
N ALA A 232 -0.28 -4.98 18.48
CA ALA A 232 -1.40 -5.85 18.11
C ALA A 232 -1.39 -7.19 18.87
N GLY A 233 -0.23 -7.61 19.38
CA GLY A 233 -0.10 -8.84 20.16
C GLY A 233 -0.61 -8.70 21.59
N SER A 234 -0.55 -7.49 22.18
CA SER A 234 -1.02 -7.21 23.55
C SER A 234 -2.31 -6.40 23.61
N ASP A 235 -2.82 -5.89 22.49
CA ASP A 235 -3.96 -4.96 22.39
C ASP A 235 -3.71 -3.62 23.14
N HIS A 236 -2.47 -3.13 23.15
CA HIS A 236 -2.06 -1.94 23.88
C HIS A 236 -1.63 -0.80 22.96
N VAL A 237 -1.84 0.44 23.42
CA VAL A 237 -1.29 1.64 22.80
C VAL A 237 -0.25 2.26 23.73
N ASN A 238 0.97 2.44 23.25
CA ASN A 238 2.09 3.03 23.98
C ASN A 238 2.55 4.32 23.28
N ILE A 239 2.68 5.40 24.04
CA ILE A 239 3.19 6.69 23.57
C ILE A 239 4.57 6.92 24.20
N ALA A 240 5.59 7.15 23.36
CA ALA A 240 6.98 7.40 23.74
C ALA A 240 7.62 6.28 24.60
N GLY A 241 7.12 5.05 24.53
CA GLY A 241 7.55 3.91 25.37
C GLY A 241 8.88 3.28 24.98
N GLY A 242 9.51 3.68 23.87
CA GLY A 242 10.78 3.12 23.41
C GLY A 242 10.77 1.61 23.16
N GLY A 243 9.59 1.02 22.89
CA GLY A 243 9.39 -0.44 22.74
C GLY A 243 9.06 -1.16 24.05
N THR A 244 8.84 -0.43 25.14
CA THR A 244 8.42 -1.00 26.42
C THR A 244 6.89 -0.97 26.51
N ASP A 245 6.27 -2.10 26.85
CA ASP A 245 4.88 -2.17 27.21
C ASP A 245 4.70 -1.78 28.70
N GLY A 246 3.81 -0.83 28.99
CA GLY A 246 3.50 -0.36 30.36
C GLY A 246 2.52 -1.25 31.12
N GLY A 247 1.95 -2.26 30.47
CA GLY A 247 0.99 -3.19 31.05
C GLY A 247 -0.45 -2.66 31.17
N GLY A 248 -0.71 -1.43 30.74
CA GLY A 248 -2.06 -0.87 30.62
C GLY A 248 -2.48 -0.82 29.15
N VAL A 249 -3.79 -0.76 28.89
CA VAL A 249 -4.32 -0.63 27.51
C VAL A 249 -3.81 0.63 26.82
N PHE A 250 -3.67 1.74 27.56
CA PHE A 250 -3.09 2.98 27.08
C PHE A 250 -1.99 3.46 28.03
N ASN A 251 -0.77 3.59 27.52
CA ASN A 251 0.41 3.96 28.30
C ASN A 251 1.06 5.22 27.71
N VAL A 252 1.46 6.16 28.57
CA VAL A 252 2.25 7.34 28.20
C VAL A 252 3.52 7.36 29.03
N PHE A 253 4.69 7.43 28.38
CA PHE A 253 5.99 7.37 29.02
C PHE A 253 6.70 8.74 28.96
N SER A 254 7.47 9.05 29.98
CA SER A 254 8.45 10.13 29.99
C SER A 254 9.76 9.60 30.57
N ALA A 255 10.88 9.91 29.93
CA ALA A 255 12.21 9.52 30.37
C ALA A 255 12.88 10.59 31.23
N ASP A 256 12.26 11.74 31.43
CA ASP A 256 12.81 12.90 32.13
C ASP A 256 11.77 13.51 33.11
N ASN A 257 12.13 14.66 33.70
CA ASN A 257 11.29 15.36 34.67
C ASN A 257 10.26 16.30 34.02
N THR A 258 9.94 16.12 32.74
CA THR A 258 8.89 16.90 32.07
C THR A 258 7.50 16.37 32.39
N THR A 259 6.48 17.19 32.18
CA THR A 259 5.09 16.79 32.32
C THR A 259 4.73 15.70 31.32
N THR A 260 4.44 14.50 31.78
CA THR A 260 4.10 13.35 30.91
C THR A 260 2.72 13.50 30.26
N LEU A 261 1.74 14.01 30.96
CA LEU A 261 0.39 14.25 30.47
C LEU A 261 -0.09 15.62 30.94
N SER A 262 -0.55 16.46 30.01
CA SER A 262 -1.16 17.75 30.30
C SER A 262 -2.54 17.83 29.67
N LEU A 263 -3.55 18.16 30.45
CA LEU A 263 -4.91 18.44 30.00
C LEU A 263 -5.12 19.96 30.05
N ILE A 264 -5.20 20.62 28.90
CA ILE A 264 -5.23 22.09 28.78
C ILE A 264 -6.54 22.52 28.14
N GLY A 265 -7.34 23.32 28.86
CA GLY A 265 -8.45 24.08 28.32
C GLY A 265 -7.99 25.47 27.91
N THR A 266 -8.39 25.95 26.73
CA THR A 266 -8.13 27.31 26.25
C THR A 266 -9.40 28.18 26.23
N ASP A 267 -10.48 27.69 26.82
CA ASP A 267 -11.74 28.40 26.92
C ASP A 267 -11.60 29.59 27.82
N THR A 268 -12.24 30.73 27.46
CA THR A 268 -12.15 32.00 28.16
C THR A 268 -13.43 32.32 28.93
N ASP A 269 -14.46 31.48 28.85
CA ASP A 269 -15.70 31.67 29.60
C ASP A 269 -15.61 31.12 31.04
N SER A 270 -16.69 31.22 31.79
CA SER A 270 -16.74 30.79 33.19
C SER A 270 -17.13 29.31 33.38
N ASN A 271 -17.15 28.52 32.31
CA ASN A 271 -17.50 27.09 32.36
C ASN A 271 -16.35 26.27 32.94
N VAL A 272 -16.66 24.97 33.16
CA VAL A 272 -15.69 24.04 33.73
C VAL A 272 -14.51 23.82 32.77
N GLY A 273 -13.28 23.90 33.29
CA GLY A 273 -12.06 23.62 32.57
C GLY A 273 -11.93 22.14 32.14
N PRO A 274 -10.73 21.65 31.78
CA PRO A 274 -10.53 20.28 31.37
C PRO A 274 -11.04 19.29 32.45
N ILE A 275 -11.76 18.27 32.03
CA ILE A 275 -12.31 17.23 32.89
C ILE A 275 -11.59 15.92 32.62
N LEU A 276 -11.10 15.24 33.67
CA LEU A 276 -10.73 13.83 33.60
C LEU A 276 -11.90 13.01 34.21
N SER A 277 -12.63 12.30 33.38
CA SER A 277 -13.73 11.43 33.83
C SER A 277 -13.21 10.02 34.03
N LEU A 278 -13.48 9.45 35.21
CA LEU A 278 -13.30 8.04 35.50
C LEU A 278 -14.69 7.43 35.68
N GLU A 279 -15.14 6.65 34.72
CA GLU A 279 -16.49 6.11 34.67
C GLU A 279 -16.46 4.58 34.70
N ARG A 280 -17.24 3.99 35.57
CA ARG A 280 -17.58 2.56 35.55
C ARG A 280 -18.95 2.39 34.89
N SER A 281 -19.00 2.07 33.65
CA SER A 281 -20.22 1.79 32.89
C SER A 281 -20.57 0.29 33.00
N ALA A 282 -21.27 -0.11 34.06
CA ALA A 282 -21.72 -1.48 34.28
C ALA A 282 -23.24 -1.54 34.40
N ASN A 283 -23.87 -2.55 33.82
CA ASN A 283 -25.33 -2.74 33.85
C ASN A 283 -25.88 -3.23 35.22
N SER A 284 -25.02 -3.43 36.23
CA SER A 284 -25.37 -3.91 37.56
C SER A 284 -24.55 -3.17 38.61
N ALA A 285 -24.80 -1.86 38.75
CA ALA A 285 -24.20 -1.06 39.81
C ALA A 285 -24.70 -1.55 41.17
N ALA A 286 -23.79 -1.68 42.11
CA ALA A 286 -24.09 -2.11 43.51
C ALA A 286 -23.35 -1.24 44.51
N THR A 287 -23.86 -1.17 45.73
CA THR A 287 -23.14 -0.59 46.88
C THR A 287 -21.77 -1.23 47.02
N ASP A 288 -20.76 -0.47 47.39
CA ASP A 288 -19.33 -0.81 47.48
C ASP A 288 -18.61 -1.04 46.14
N ASP A 289 -19.27 -0.85 45.00
CA ASP A 289 -18.60 -0.87 43.71
C ASP A 289 -17.64 0.32 43.56
N LEU A 290 -16.37 0.03 43.23
CA LEU A 290 -15.36 1.06 42.91
C LEU A 290 -15.67 1.72 41.57
N THR A 291 -15.88 3.04 41.55
CA THR A 291 -16.15 3.80 40.33
C THR A 291 -14.87 4.18 39.58
N GLY A 292 -13.79 4.47 40.30
CA GLY A 292 -12.48 4.81 39.73
C GLY A 292 -11.43 5.09 40.80
N SER A 293 -10.17 5.05 40.40
CA SER A 293 -9.03 5.32 41.29
C SER A 293 -7.92 6.06 40.56
N LEU A 294 -7.34 7.06 41.24
CA LEU A 294 -6.04 7.65 40.88
C LEU A 294 -4.98 7.04 41.83
N GLU A 295 -3.99 6.34 41.27
CA GLU A 295 -2.99 5.61 42.02
C GLU A 295 -1.61 6.24 41.92
N TYR A 296 -0.92 6.36 43.04
CA TYR A 296 0.49 6.79 43.14
C TYR A 296 1.33 5.58 43.44
N LYS A 297 2.06 5.09 42.44
CA LYS A 297 2.90 3.90 42.51
C LYS A 297 4.38 4.22 42.39
N ALA A 298 5.20 3.47 43.09
CA ALA A 298 6.63 3.48 42.95
C ALA A 298 7.19 2.08 43.26
N GLN A 299 8.47 1.85 42.94
CA GLN A 299 9.15 0.64 43.37
C GLN A 299 9.64 0.79 44.83
N ASN A 300 9.61 -0.30 45.58
CA ASN A 300 10.26 -0.41 46.88
C ASN A 300 11.76 -0.80 46.71
N ASP A 301 12.50 -0.99 47.78
CA ASP A 301 13.91 -1.38 47.82
C ASP A 301 14.19 -2.81 47.26
N ALA A 302 13.12 -3.62 47.14
CA ALA A 302 13.16 -4.93 46.50
C ALA A 302 12.74 -4.90 45.02
N ASN A 303 12.61 -3.72 44.41
CA ASN A 303 12.15 -3.50 43.04
C ASN A 303 10.72 -4.01 42.77
N GLN A 304 9.87 -4.08 43.79
CA GLN A 304 8.48 -4.44 43.62
C GLN A 304 7.62 -3.19 43.45
N SER A 305 6.68 -3.20 42.52
CA SER A 305 5.69 -2.11 42.37
C SER A 305 4.72 -2.09 43.53
N VAL A 306 4.65 -0.95 44.20
CA VAL A 306 3.79 -0.73 45.38
C VAL A 306 2.94 0.51 45.15
N THR A 307 1.66 0.43 45.47
CA THR A 307 0.77 1.59 45.54
C THR A 307 0.97 2.28 46.91
N TYR A 308 1.58 3.45 46.91
CA TYR A 308 1.86 4.22 48.15
C TYR A 308 0.69 5.09 48.58
N ALA A 309 -0.12 5.55 47.61
CA ALA A 309 -1.34 6.29 47.91
C ALA A 309 -2.36 6.14 46.77
N ARG A 310 -3.62 6.37 47.05
CA ARG A 310 -4.67 6.49 46.05
C ARG A 310 -5.81 7.40 46.47
N LEU A 311 -6.43 8.07 45.50
CA LEU A 311 -7.73 8.70 45.66
C LEU A 311 -8.75 7.82 44.94
N ARG A 312 -9.77 7.31 45.63
CA ARG A 312 -10.75 6.40 45.06
C ARG A 312 -12.17 6.78 45.44
N CYS A 313 -13.16 6.37 44.64
CA CYS A 313 -14.56 6.62 44.87
C CYS A 313 -15.36 5.32 44.72
N TYR A 314 -16.26 5.08 45.66
CA TYR A 314 -17.22 3.97 45.69
C TYR A 314 -18.64 4.46 45.52
N ILE A 315 -19.51 3.58 45.05
CA ILE A 315 -20.96 3.73 45.17
C ILE A 315 -21.36 3.44 46.61
N GLY A 316 -21.89 4.42 47.36
CA GLY A 316 -22.41 4.24 48.72
C GLY A 316 -23.83 3.68 48.70
N ASP A 317 -24.68 4.19 47.81
CA ASP A 317 -26.00 3.66 47.47
C ASP A 317 -26.23 3.76 45.97
N ALA A 318 -26.62 2.64 45.34
CA ALA A 318 -26.89 2.56 43.91
C ALA A 318 -28.38 2.73 43.55
N THR A 319 -29.23 3.02 44.52
CA THR A 319 -30.69 3.10 44.33
C THR A 319 -31.06 4.36 43.55
N ASP A 320 -31.79 4.19 42.43
CA ASP A 320 -32.24 5.29 41.58
C ASP A 320 -33.04 6.34 42.39
N GLY A 321 -32.57 7.59 42.36
CA GLY A 321 -33.14 8.75 43.05
C GLY A 321 -32.66 8.89 44.51
N SER A 322 -31.76 8.04 45.01
CA SER A 322 -31.11 8.13 46.31
C SER A 322 -29.62 7.74 46.30
N GLU A 323 -28.97 8.00 45.17
CA GLU A 323 -27.56 7.63 44.95
C GLU A 323 -26.65 8.35 45.94
N ASP A 324 -25.82 7.59 46.64
CA ASP A 324 -24.76 8.12 47.51
C ASP A 324 -23.37 7.65 47.05
N SER A 325 -22.36 8.40 47.42
CA SER A 325 -20.97 8.07 47.14
C SER A 325 -20.07 8.15 48.37
N VAL A 326 -19.02 7.35 48.37
CA VAL A 326 -17.92 7.42 49.35
C VAL A 326 -16.62 7.71 48.61
N MET A 327 -15.91 8.78 49.00
CA MET A 327 -14.58 9.09 48.50
C MET A 327 -13.53 8.91 49.59
N GLN A 328 -12.42 8.25 49.24
CA GLN A 328 -11.33 7.98 50.17
C GLN A 328 -9.99 8.45 49.66
N LEU A 329 -9.21 9.09 50.53
CA LEU A 329 -7.76 9.21 50.39
C LEU A 329 -7.10 8.08 51.19
N VAL A 330 -6.40 7.19 50.49
CA VAL A 330 -5.76 6.01 51.09
C VAL A 330 -4.25 6.16 51.02
N GLN A 331 -3.53 5.78 52.05
CA GLN A 331 -2.08 5.72 52.11
C GLN A 331 -1.58 4.37 52.58
N MET A 332 -0.35 4.03 52.22
CA MET A 332 0.39 2.89 52.76
C MET A 332 0.96 3.28 54.13
N VAL A 333 0.54 2.61 55.18
CA VAL A 333 1.03 2.81 56.57
C VAL A 333 1.44 1.46 57.12
N GLY A 334 2.71 1.31 57.48
CA GLY A 334 3.24 0.05 58.04
C GLY A 334 3.03 -1.18 57.13
N GLY A 335 3.09 -1.00 55.81
CA GLY A 335 2.90 -2.07 54.85
C GLY A 335 1.44 -2.43 54.54
N THR A 336 0.49 -1.63 55.01
CA THR A 336 -0.95 -1.84 54.80
C THR A 336 -1.63 -0.57 54.33
N GLU A 337 -2.53 -0.68 53.38
CA GLU A 337 -3.36 0.46 52.91
C GLU A 337 -4.32 0.87 54.03
N ARG A 338 -4.44 2.21 54.26
CA ARG A 338 -5.29 2.80 55.29
C ARG A 338 -6.04 4.00 54.74
N ALA A 339 -7.33 4.09 55.03
CA ALA A 339 -8.15 5.26 54.72
C ALA A 339 -7.83 6.39 55.72
N ILE A 340 -7.09 7.40 55.25
CA ILE A 340 -6.69 8.56 56.08
C ILE A 340 -7.80 9.59 56.12
N LEU A 341 -8.55 9.74 55.04
CA LEU A 341 -9.71 10.60 54.92
C LEU A 341 -10.79 9.85 54.17
N GLU A 342 -11.99 9.86 54.69
CA GLU A 342 -13.19 9.36 54.03
C GLU A 342 -14.28 10.41 54.05
N THR A 343 -15.02 10.56 52.97
CA THR A 343 -16.22 11.40 52.88
C THR A 343 -17.38 10.57 52.34
N GLY A 344 -18.49 10.54 53.05
CA GLY A 344 -19.68 9.78 52.65
C GLY A 344 -20.63 9.61 53.81
N ASN A 345 -21.80 9.05 53.58
CA ASN A 345 -22.79 8.73 54.60
C ASN A 345 -23.15 9.89 55.55
N GLY A 346 -23.01 11.15 55.04
CA GLY A 346 -23.33 12.35 55.82
C GLY A 346 -22.22 12.81 56.75
N GLU A 347 -21.00 12.24 56.69
CA GLU A 347 -19.88 12.59 57.56
C GLU A 347 -18.57 12.74 56.78
N ILE A 348 -17.56 13.33 57.44
CA ILE A 348 -16.17 13.37 57.02
C ILE A 348 -15.36 12.73 58.13
N ALA A 349 -14.79 11.56 57.89
CA ALA A 349 -13.96 10.84 58.85
C ALA A 349 -12.47 11.04 58.55
N PHE A 350 -11.70 11.42 59.55
CA PHE A 350 -10.24 11.34 59.53
C PHE A 350 -9.80 10.11 60.30
N ASN A 351 -8.86 9.33 59.74
CA ASN A 351 -8.38 8.09 60.32
C ASN A 351 -9.50 7.02 60.47
N GLU A 352 -10.29 6.79 59.38
CA GLU A 352 -11.43 5.87 59.33
C GLU A 352 -11.06 4.45 59.81
N ASP A 353 -9.86 3.98 59.49
CA ASP A 353 -9.35 2.67 59.88
C ASP A 353 -8.88 2.58 61.34
N SER A 354 -9.12 3.64 62.16
CA SER A 354 -8.79 3.67 63.59
C SER A 354 -7.34 3.29 63.89
N GLN A 355 -6.40 3.83 63.11
CA GLN A 355 -4.96 3.59 63.27
C GLN A 355 -4.34 4.59 64.26
N ASP A 356 -3.10 4.34 64.67
CA ASP A 356 -2.28 5.29 65.45
C ASP A 356 -1.77 6.39 64.51
N ILE A 357 -2.68 7.31 64.10
CA ILE A 357 -2.45 8.45 63.25
C ILE A 357 -3.05 9.69 63.91
N ASP A 358 -2.19 10.64 64.25
CA ASP A 358 -2.59 11.89 64.87
C ASP A 358 -3.24 12.87 63.89
N PHE A 359 -4.32 13.52 64.25
CA PHE A 359 -4.85 14.68 63.55
C PHE A 359 -4.39 15.94 64.22
N ARG A 360 -3.66 16.80 63.49
CA ARG A 360 -3.07 18.03 64.03
C ARG A 360 -3.38 19.24 63.12
N VAL A 361 -3.76 20.34 63.73
CA VAL A 361 -3.84 21.63 63.03
C VAL A 361 -2.76 22.54 63.62
N GLU A 362 -1.94 23.12 62.77
CA GLU A 362 -0.88 24.05 63.14
C GLU A 362 -1.26 25.52 62.81
N SER A 363 -0.75 26.47 63.58
CA SER A 363 -0.73 27.88 63.25
C SER A 363 0.70 28.38 63.10
N ASP A 364 0.93 29.59 62.61
CA ASP A 364 2.27 30.18 62.41
C ASP A 364 3.14 30.14 63.69
N ASN A 365 2.51 30.11 64.88
CA ASN A 365 3.21 30.19 66.15
C ASN A 365 2.92 28.99 67.08
N ASP A 366 2.06 28.05 66.67
CA ASP A 366 1.69 26.88 67.48
C ASP A 366 1.53 25.63 66.58
N ALA A 367 2.45 24.66 66.72
CA ALA A 367 2.44 23.44 65.95
C ALA A 367 1.27 22.49 66.30
N ASN A 368 0.57 22.74 67.38
CA ASN A 368 -0.56 21.95 67.90
C ASN A 368 -1.74 22.86 68.27
N ALA A 369 -2.13 23.80 67.39
CA ALA A 369 -3.26 24.70 67.63
C ALA A 369 -4.58 23.91 67.87
N PHE A 370 -4.72 22.75 67.25
CA PHE A 370 -5.68 21.72 67.55
C PHE A 370 -5.05 20.34 67.30
N PHE A 371 -5.08 19.45 68.29
CA PHE A 371 -4.46 18.14 68.24
C PHE A 371 -5.36 17.08 68.86
N VAL A 372 -5.58 15.99 68.09
CA VAL A 372 -6.28 14.79 68.54
C VAL A 372 -5.31 13.62 68.43
N GLN A 373 -5.01 12.98 69.52
CA GLN A 373 -4.07 11.90 69.63
C GLN A 373 -4.81 10.53 69.65
#